data_4a74708bca4b1f44ce6bd913b4650da4
#
_entry.id   4a74708bca4b1f44ce6bd913b4650da4
#
_cell.length_a   1.000
_cell.length_b   1.000
_cell.length_c   1.000
_cell.angle_alpha   90.00
_cell.angle_beta   90.00
_cell.angle_gamma   90.00
#
_symmetry.space_group_name_H-M   'P 1'
#
loop_
_entity.id
_entity.type
_entity.pdbx_description
1 polymer ?
#
loop_
_entity_poly.entity_id
_entity_poly.type
_entity_poly.pdbx_seq_one_letter_code
_entity_poly.pdbx_strand_id
1 'polypeptide(L)'
;MTSRNLVSSESYDRIRQNILMGLVSVERSIKLSIAIVFSMILMLSISIGMMKSAADTFPFILRYLSVASMVAVAAASLGGVLGFLFGIPRLLQKYAASGDDGALEAGAKREADPFFMTNTSLEEVSDWLTKIIIGIGLVQFNNIIEYLHTSSVYVAVFIENKGFNFPDKEKIAVESGVSSSFIFSIIVSCLILSCLFVYLETRTRLTLMFLGMEAVNNDASIFETALSRPLAVEDKKPVSQTDLAPTTLVRLDANDKILVDMARSKLQSPTEIAGWAAAQLRAGRNHAGEMALIDARNNDPFNVEILLRLAELKRYKGDQEGFVDDILDALRLEPRRKDVMTLARAALLEALYLPPPAGFEKAITIANSLESAPEHKQPLIQLRRAAAFGQKFKYLKNNTLPEAIAARESALASVRKVVKLVRNPEDPVRKLLLKIYDISQGGNPRDDDLSVFYDDPEFKKLIVDNDLGE
;
A
#
# COMPACT_ATOMS: atom_id res chain seq x y z
N MET A 1 -7.58 29.00 7.01
CA MET A 1 -7.61 28.16 8.24
C MET A 1 -8.93 27.39 8.23
N THR A 2 -8.98 26.25 7.59
CA THR A 2 -10.14 25.35 7.56
C THR A 2 -9.81 24.14 8.42
N SER A 3 -10.48 24.06 9.57
CA SER A 3 -10.45 22.92 10.47
C SER A 3 -10.98 21.69 9.72
N ARG A 4 -10.08 20.83 9.23
CA ARG A 4 -10.47 19.46 8.89
C ARG A 4 -10.85 18.76 10.19
N ASN A 5 -12.14 18.52 10.35
CA ASN A 5 -12.69 17.75 11.43
C ASN A 5 -12.03 16.36 11.43
N LEU A 6 -11.18 16.14 12.41
CA LEU A 6 -10.66 14.84 12.77
C LEU A 6 -11.87 13.95 13.10
N VAL A 7 -12.10 12.94 12.29
CA VAL A 7 -13.12 11.92 12.57
C VAL A 7 -12.67 11.21 13.84
N SER A 8 -13.34 11.46 14.96
CA SER A 8 -13.06 10.78 16.23
C SER A 8 -13.33 9.27 16.08
N SER A 9 -12.69 8.44 16.88
CA SER A 9 -12.91 6.98 16.89
C SER A 9 -14.38 6.61 17.12
N GLU A 10 -15.12 7.45 17.85
CA GLU A 10 -16.59 7.33 18.00
C GLU A 10 -17.35 7.57 16.68
N SER A 11 -16.85 8.43 15.81
CA SER A 11 -17.43 8.65 14.50
C SER A 11 -17.20 7.45 13.58
N TYR A 12 -16.05 6.79 13.67
CA TYR A 12 -15.74 5.59 12.91
C TYR A 12 -16.62 4.40 13.33
N ASP A 13 -16.78 4.17 14.64
CA ASP A 13 -17.67 3.12 15.16
C ASP A 13 -19.14 3.40 14.81
N ARG A 14 -19.58 4.66 14.82
CA ARG A 14 -20.92 5.04 14.34
C ARG A 14 -21.09 4.82 12.84
N ILE A 15 -20.09 5.19 12.02
CA ILE A 15 -20.12 4.93 10.58
C ILE A 15 -20.18 3.44 10.30
N ARG A 16 -19.33 2.63 10.96
CA ARG A 16 -19.34 1.18 10.84
C ARG A 16 -20.68 0.55 11.26
N GLN A 17 -21.26 0.99 12.37
CA GLN A 17 -22.58 0.54 12.81
C GLN A 17 -23.69 0.98 11.85
N ASN A 18 -23.65 2.19 11.33
CA ASN A 18 -24.61 2.66 10.33
C ASN A 18 -24.50 1.90 9.02
N ILE A 19 -23.29 1.55 8.58
CA ILE A 19 -23.05 0.70 7.40
C ILE A 19 -23.64 -0.69 7.64
N LEU A 20 -23.39 -1.31 8.79
CA LEU A 20 -23.92 -2.64 9.13
C LEU A 20 -25.45 -2.62 9.22
N MET A 21 -26.06 -1.61 9.87
CA MET A 21 -27.50 -1.45 9.94
C MET A 21 -28.11 -1.18 8.55
N GLY A 22 -27.42 -0.42 7.70
CA GLY A 22 -27.82 -0.20 6.31
C GLY A 22 -27.85 -1.51 5.51
N LEU A 23 -26.84 -2.37 5.64
CA LEU A 23 -26.78 -3.67 4.97
C LEU A 23 -27.92 -4.59 5.38
N VAL A 24 -28.25 -4.65 6.68
CA VAL A 24 -29.38 -5.45 7.20
C VAL A 24 -30.73 -4.92 6.69
N SER A 25 -30.89 -3.60 6.61
CA SER A 25 -32.14 -2.99 6.09
C SER A 25 -32.35 -3.29 4.61
N VAL A 26 -31.29 -3.29 3.81
CA VAL A 26 -31.34 -3.61 2.37
C VAL A 26 -31.69 -5.07 2.15
N GLU A 27 -31.09 -6.02 2.89
CA GLU A 27 -31.43 -7.45 2.80
C GLU A 27 -32.93 -7.68 3.11
N ARG A 28 -33.46 -6.97 4.11
CA ARG A 28 -34.91 -7.03 4.44
C ARG A 28 -35.78 -6.48 3.31
N SER A 29 -35.36 -5.37 2.69
CA SER A 29 -36.08 -4.77 1.55
C SER A 29 -36.10 -5.68 0.33
N ILE A 30 -35.02 -6.41 0.05
CA ILE A 30 -34.94 -7.41 -1.02
C ILE A 30 -35.97 -8.50 -0.79
N LYS A 31 -35.95 -9.12 0.39
CA LYS A 31 -36.88 -10.21 0.74
C LYS A 31 -38.33 -9.75 0.64
N LEU A 32 -38.60 -8.51 1.08
CA LEU A 32 -39.95 -7.91 0.98
C LEU A 32 -40.37 -7.69 -0.47
N SER A 33 -39.50 -7.15 -1.32
CA SER A 33 -39.80 -6.91 -2.75
C SER A 33 -40.08 -8.21 -3.50
N ILE A 34 -39.29 -9.25 -3.28
CA ILE A 34 -39.50 -10.58 -3.86
C ILE A 34 -40.85 -11.14 -3.39
N ALA A 35 -41.16 -11.03 -2.09
CA ALA A 35 -42.43 -11.52 -1.55
C ALA A 35 -43.63 -10.77 -2.14
N ILE A 36 -43.54 -9.45 -2.35
CA ILE A 36 -44.59 -8.65 -2.98
C ILE A 36 -44.84 -9.07 -4.42
N VAL A 37 -43.77 -9.21 -5.24
CA VAL A 37 -43.90 -9.64 -6.64
C VAL A 37 -44.53 -11.04 -6.74
N PHE A 38 -44.04 -11.98 -5.90
CA PHE A 38 -44.59 -13.33 -5.87
C PHE A 38 -46.06 -13.34 -5.44
N SER A 39 -46.44 -12.55 -4.43
CA SER A 39 -47.84 -12.40 -4.00
C SER A 39 -48.72 -11.81 -5.08
N MET A 40 -48.25 -10.81 -5.84
CA MET A 40 -48.99 -10.27 -6.99
C MET A 40 -49.21 -11.29 -8.08
N ILE A 41 -48.20 -12.09 -8.46
CA ILE A 41 -48.31 -13.15 -9.45
C ILE A 41 -49.31 -14.22 -8.99
N LEU A 42 -49.27 -14.61 -7.72
CA LEU A 42 -50.17 -15.58 -7.12
C LEU A 42 -51.61 -15.08 -7.12
N MET A 43 -51.88 -13.85 -6.64
CA MET A 43 -53.20 -13.25 -6.64
C MET A 43 -53.80 -13.14 -8.04
N LEU A 44 -52.96 -12.75 -9.00
CA LEU A 44 -53.35 -12.65 -10.39
C LEU A 44 -53.72 -14.02 -11.00
N SER A 45 -52.89 -15.05 -10.72
CA SER A 45 -53.12 -16.41 -11.16
C SER A 45 -54.47 -16.98 -10.65
N ILE A 46 -54.78 -16.68 -9.36
CA ILE A 46 -56.07 -17.07 -8.74
C ILE A 46 -57.23 -16.34 -9.39
N SER A 47 -57.12 -15.01 -9.56
CA SER A 47 -58.16 -14.18 -10.14
C SER A 47 -58.59 -14.66 -11.57
N ILE A 48 -57.57 -14.90 -12.43
CA ILE A 48 -57.82 -15.39 -13.79
C ILE A 48 -58.38 -16.84 -13.78
N GLY A 49 -57.88 -17.69 -12.84
CA GLY A 49 -58.34 -19.07 -12.69
C GLY A 49 -59.81 -19.14 -12.30
N MET A 50 -60.29 -18.22 -11.43
CA MET A 50 -61.70 -18.15 -10.99
C MET A 50 -62.65 -17.80 -12.13
N MET A 51 -62.17 -17.27 -13.24
CA MET A 51 -63.00 -17.02 -14.45
C MET A 51 -63.22 -18.26 -15.32
N LYS A 52 -62.65 -19.42 -14.98
CA LYS A 52 -62.79 -20.69 -15.69
C LYS A 52 -63.81 -21.62 -15.02
N SER A 53 -64.21 -22.70 -15.73
CA SER A 53 -65.05 -23.75 -15.15
C SER A 53 -64.38 -24.43 -13.95
N ALA A 54 -65.14 -24.88 -12.97
CA ALA A 54 -64.62 -25.43 -11.72
C ALA A 54 -63.69 -26.65 -11.91
N ALA A 55 -63.90 -27.44 -12.94
CA ALA A 55 -63.06 -28.61 -13.25
C ALA A 55 -61.67 -28.23 -13.78
N ASP A 56 -61.54 -27.10 -14.46
CA ASP A 56 -60.29 -26.70 -15.14
C ASP A 56 -59.53 -25.61 -14.35
N THR A 57 -60.10 -25.09 -13.26
CA THR A 57 -59.57 -23.98 -12.52
C THR A 57 -58.18 -24.28 -11.93
N PHE A 58 -58.01 -25.40 -11.24
CA PHE A 58 -56.79 -25.75 -10.56
C PHE A 58 -55.60 -26.01 -11.52
N PRO A 59 -55.70 -26.87 -12.55
CA PRO A 59 -54.61 -27.05 -13.49
C PRO A 59 -54.25 -25.76 -14.24
N PHE A 60 -55.23 -24.91 -14.53
CA PHE A 60 -55.03 -23.63 -15.18
C PHE A 60 -54.23 -22.67 -14.27
N ILE A 61 -54.58 -22.54 -12.98
CA ILE A 61 -53.85 -21.71 -12.02
C ILE A 61 -52.42 -22.18 -11.91
N LEU A 62 -52.17 -23.47 -11.77
CA LEU A 62 -50.80 -24.03 -11.65
C LEU A 62 -49.96 -23.76 -12.91
N ARG A 63 -50.56 -23.93 -14.09
CA ARG A 63 -49.89 -23.64 -15.35
C ARG A 63 -49.58 -22.16 -15.52
N TYR A 64 -50.53 -21.28 -15.18
CA TYR A 64 -50.36 -19.85 -15.24
C TYR A 64 -49.23 -19.38 -14.28
N LEU A 65 -49.28 -19.87 -13.05
CA LEU A 65 -48.28 -19.52 -12.01
C LEU A 65 -46.87 -19.98 -12.43
N SER A 66 -46.71 -21.18 -12.96
CA SER A 66 -45.41 -21.70 -13.38
C SER A 66 -44.81 -20.91 -14.55
N VAL A 67 -45.61 -20.62 -15.56
CA VAL A 67 -45.15 -19.88 -16.74
C VAL A 67 -44.92 -18.42 -16.42
N ALA A 68 -45.83 -17.77 -15.67
CA ALA A 68 -45.68 -16.40 -15.28
C ALA A 68 -44.44 -16.17 -14.37
N SER A 69 -44.17 -17.11 -13.46
CA SER A 69 -42.94 -17.01 -12.62
C SER A 69 -41.67 -17.20 -13.44
N MET A 70 -41.64 -18.09 -14.41
CA MET A 70 -40.50 -18.26 -15.30
C MET A 70 -40.24 -17.02 -16.15
N VAL A 71 -41.27 -16.38 -16.68
CA VAL A 71 -41.19 -15.12 -17.43
C VAL A 71 -40.75 -13.96 -16.51
N ALA A 72 -41.28 -13.90 -15.28
CA ALA A 72 -40.88 -12.90 -14.31
C ALA A 72 -39.39 -13.00 -13.93
N VAL A 73 -38.89 -14.24 -13.74
CA VAL A 73 -37.46 -14.47 -13.44
C VAL A 73 -36.58 -14.07 -14.64
N ALA A 74 -36.97 -14.39 -15.86
CA ALA A 74 -36.24 -14.00 -17.06
C ALA A 74 -36.18 -12.47 -17.23
N ALA A 75 -37.33 -11.78 -17.05
CA ALA A 75 -37.42 -10.34 -17.12
C ALA A 75 -36.59 -9.66 -15.97
N ALA A 76 -36.68 -10.21 -14.76
CA ALA A 76 -35.92 -9.72 -13.61
C ALA A 76 -34.41 -9.93 -13.80
N SER A 77 -33.97 -11.04 -14.39
CA SER A 77 -32.57 -11.28 -14.68
C SER A 77 -32.00 -10.27 -15.68
N LEU A 78 -32.73 -9.97 -16.75
CA LEU A 78 -32.34 -8.96 -17.73
C LEU A 78 -32.31 -7.55 -17.09
N GLY A 79 -33.34 -7.18 -16.33
CA GLY A 79 -33.40 -5.94 -15.58
C GLY A 79 -32.23 -5.82 -14.58
N GLY A 80 -31.91 -6.91 -13.88
CA GLY A 80 -30.79 -6.97 -12.95
C GLY A 80 -29.45 -6.70 -13.59
N VAL A 81 -29.17 -7.30 -14.75
CA VAL A 81 -27.95 -7.06 -15.52
C VAL A 81 -27.82 -5.58 -15.92
N LEU A 82 -28.93 -4.99 -16.43
CA LEU A 82 -28.95 -3.55 -16.76
C LEU A 82 -28.71 -2.70 -15.52
N GLY A 83 -29.41 -3.01 -14.41
CA GLY A 83 -29.26 -2.30 -13.14
C GLY A 83 -27.83 -2.35 -12.59
N PHE A 84 -27.18 -3.52 -12.70
CA PHE A 84 -25.77 -3.66 -12.31
C PHE A 84 -24.86 -2.80 -13.16
N LEU A 85 -24.98 -2.84 -14.48
CA LEU A 85 -24.14 -2.04 -15.39
C LEU A 85 -24.26 -0.53 -15.16
N PHE A 86 -25.47 -0.04 -14.94
CA PHE A 86 -25.71 1.38 -14.63
C PHE A 86 -25.35 1.75 -13.19
N GLY A 87 -25.29 0.79 -12.28
CA GLY A 87 -25.04 1.00 -10.85
C GLY A 87 -23.58 1.17 -10.46
N ILE A 88 -22.63 0.92 -11.38
CA ILE A 88 -21.19 1.04 -11.08
C ILE A 88 -20.84 2.49 -10.79
N PRO A 89 -20.32 2.82 -9.59
CA PRO A 89 -20.07 4.20 -9.17
C PRO A 89 -18.83 4.78 -9.87
N ARG A 90 -18.91 6.07 -10.25
CA ARG A 90 -17.83 6.85 -10.90
C ARG A 90 -16.96 7.58 -9.87
N LEU A 91 -16.42 6.89 -8.88
CA LEU A 91 -15.66 7.53 -7.80
C LEU A 91 -14.20 7.84 -8.16
N LEU A 92 -13.63 7.21 -9.18
CA LEU A 92 -12.20 7.28 -9.51
C LEU A 92 -11.81 8.43 -10.46
N GLN A 93 -12.75 9.07 -11.15
CA GLN A 93 -12.43 10.14 -12.12
C GLN A 93 -12.05 11.50 -11.49
N LYS A 94 -12.42 11.76 -10.24
CA LYS A 94 -12.16 13.07 -9.60
C LYS A 94 -10.69 13.31 -9.25
N TYR A 95 -9.89 12.26 -9.11
CA TYR A 95 -8.47 12.38 -8.77
C TYR A 95 -7.56 12.49 -10.00
N ALA A 96 -8.00 12.03 -11.16
CA ALA A 96 -7.24 12.15 -12.41
C ALA A 96 -7.48 13.49 -13.14
N ALA A 97 -8.66 14.09 -12.97
CA ALA A 97 -9.04 15.33 -13.65
C ALA A 97 -8.57 16.63 -12.97
N SER A 98 -8.05 16.57 -11.73
CA SER A 98 -7.45 17.72 -11.03
C SER A 98 -5.97 17.94 -11.32
N GLY A 99 -5.42 17.27 -12.32
CA GLY A 99 -4.01 17.34 -12.72
C GLY A 99 -3.70 18.26 -13.92
N ASP A 100 -4.69 18.88 -14.53
CA ASP A 100 -4.44 19.74 -15.68
C ASP A 100 -5.33 21.00 -15.62
N ASP A 101 -4.86 22.00 -14.89
CA ASP A 101 -4.95 23.42 -15.17
C ASP A 101 -4.33 24.23 -14.02
N GLY A 102 -3.13 24.73 -14.28
CA GLY A 102 -2.65 26.00 -13.78
C GLY A 102 -2.44 26.20 -12.28
N ALA A 103 -1.29 25.74 -11.74
CA ALA A 103 -0.54 26.58 -10.78
C ALA A 103 0.90 26.05 -10.65
N LEU A 104 1.82 26.72 -11.27
CA LEU A 104 3.23 26.81 -10.87
C LEU A 104 3.28 27.32 -9.42
N GLU A 105 3.60 26.45 -8.47
CA GLU A 105 4.48 26.78 -7.33
C GLU A 105 4.60 25.60 -6.38
N ALA A 106 5.87 25.33 -6.00
CA ALA A 106 6.35 24.54 -4.88
C ALA A 106 6.23 23.01 -4.91
N GLY A 107 7.18 22.34 -5.55
CA GLY A 107 8.06 21.32 -5.02
C GLY A 107 7.53 20.27 -4.03
N ALA A 108 6.47 19.53 -4.36
CA ALA A 108 6.22 18.23 -3.78
C ALA A 108 5.58 17.34 -4.86
N LYS A 109 6.41 16.67 -5.66
CA LYS A 109 5.97 15.47 -6.37
C LYS A 109 5.52 14.47 -5.29
N ARG A 110 4.22 14.40 -5.03
CA ARG A 110 3.62 13.20 -4.48
C ARG A 110 3.74 12.16 -5.59
N GLU A 111 4.68 11.26 -5.46
CA GLU A 111 4.65 9.98 -6.16
C GLU A 111 3.30 9.36 -5.80
N ALA A 112 2.39 9.34 -6.79
CA ALA A 112 1.14 8.61 -6.68
C ALA A 112 1.52 7.15 -6.57
N ASP A 113 1.16 6.54 -5.45
CA ASP A 113 1.40 5.14 -5.14
C ASP A 113 0.85 4.28 -6.28
N PRO A 114 1.67 3.46 -6.98
CA PRO A 114 1.24 2.69 -8.16
C PRO A 114 0.25 1.56 -7.82
N PHE A 115 -0.10 1.39 -6.54
CA PHE A 115 -0.93 0.28 -6.08
C PHE A 115 -2.43 0.43 -6.40
N PHE A 116 -2.92 1.63 -6.74
CA PHE A 116 -4.33 1.90 -7.06
C PHE A 116 -4.63 2.20 -8.53
N MET A 117 -3.73 1.94 -9.45
CA MET A 117 -4.02 1.94 -10.90
C MET A 117 -4.73 0.67 -11.38
N THR A 118 -5.29 -0.15 -10.50
CA THR A 118 -6.01 -1.36 -10.88
C THR A 118 -7.47 -1.05 -11.16
N ASN A 119 -7.82 -1.06 -12.44
CA ASN A 119 -9.17 -1.13 -13.03
C ASN A 119 -9.97 0.17 -13.24
N THR A 120 -9.37 1.21 -13.74
CA THR A 120 -10.09 2.25 -14.52
C THR A 120 -10.80 1.65 -15.74
N SER A 121 -10.36 0.48 -16.23
CA SER A 121 -10.94 -0.20 -17.38
C SER A 121 -12.41 -0.63 -17.17
N LEU A 122 -12.82 -1.04 -15.98
CA LEU A 122 -14.18 -1.50 -15.70
C LEU A 122 -15.17 -0.31 -15.65
N GLU A 123 -14.73 0.82 -15.13
CA GLU A 123 -15.49 2.07 -15.09
C GLU A 123 -15.63 2.67 -16.50
N GLU A 124 -14.55 2.69 -17.28
CA GLU A 124 -14.54 3.16 -18.66
C GLU A 124 -15.44 2.30 -19.56
N VAL A 125 -15.35 0.96 -19.44
CA VAL A 125 -16.22 0.03 -20.15
C VAL A 125 -17.68 0.21 -19.76
N SER A 126 -17.98 0.39 -18.47
CA SER A 126 -19.35 0.63 -18.00
C SER A 126 -19.93 1.94 -18.55
N ASP A 127 -19.13 3.03 -18.58
CA ASP A 127 -19.56 4.33 -19.10
C ASP A 127 -19.82 4.26 -20.62
N TRP A 128 -18.89 3.65 -21.36
CA TRP A 128 -19.03 3.44 -22.79
C TRP A 128 -20.24 2.55 -23.13
N LEU A 129 -20.40 1.41 -22.43
CA LEU A 129 -21.50 0.49 -22.63
C LEU A 129 -22.85 1.15 -22.29
N THR A 130 -22.89 1.93 -21.20
CA THR A 130 -24.07 2.73 -20.82
C THR A 130 -24.50 3.69 -21.93
N LYS A 131 -23.57 4.43 -22.53
CA LYS A 131 -23.85 5.35 -23.63
C LYS A 131 -24.36 4.61 -24.87
N ILE A 132 -23.80 3.45 -25.20
CA ILE A 132 -24.26 2.61 -26.30
C ILE A 132 -25.66 2.07 -26.04
N ILE A 133 -25.93 1.51 -24.86
CA ILE A 133 -27.23 0.94 -24.49
C ILE A 133 -28.31 2.03 -24.55
N ILE A 134 -28.03 3.24 -24.05
CA ILE A 134 -28.96 4.36 -24.13
C ILE A 134 -29.18 4.78 -25.60
N GLY A 135 -28.14 4.91 -26.40
CA GLY A 135 -28.22 5.29 -27.79
C GLY A 135 -29.01 4.28 -28.63
N ILE A 136 -28.69 2.98 -28.53
CA ILE A 136 -29.41 1.91 -29.22
C ILE A 136 -30.83 1.79 -28.69
N GLY A 137 -31.03 1.88 -27.36
CA GLY A 137 -32.33 1.80 -26.72
C GLY A 137 -33.31 2.87 -27.22
N LEU A 138 -32.83 4.11 -27.37
CA LEU A 138 -33.64 5.21 -27.90
C LEU A 138 -34.05 4.98 -29.35
N VAL A 139 -33.11 4.51 -30.20
CA VAL A 139 -33.38 4.25 -31.63
C VAL A 139 -34.32 3.05 -31.81
N GLN A 140 -34.18 2.03 -30.98
CA GLN A 140 -34.93 0.78 -31.08
C GLN A 140 -36.13 0.70 -30.13
N PHE A 141 -36.51 1.77 -29.49
CA PHE A 141 -37.52 1.78 -28.41
C PHE A 141 -38.86 1.19 -28.87
N ASN A 142 -39.36 1.60 -30.03
CA ASN A 142 -40.61 1.09 -30.59
C ASN A 142 -40.54 -0.42 -30.91
N ASN A 143 -39.42 -0.86 -31.46
CA ASN A 143 -39.20 -2.26 -31.79
C ASN A 143 -39.11 -3.12 -30.54
N ILE A 144 -38.51 -2.59 -29.45
CA ILE A 144 -38.43 -3.29 -28.16
C ILE A 144 -39.84 -3.48 -27.58
N ILE A 145 -40.68 -2.42 -27.57
CA ILE A 145 -42.04 -2.51 -27.07
C ILE A 145 -42.86 -3.49 -27.89
N GLU A 146 -42.78 -3.43 -29.23
CA GLU A 146 -43.49 -4.37 -30.11
C GLU A 146 -43.05 -5.82 -29.87
N TYR A 147 -41.75 -6.05 -29.68
CA TYR A 147 -41.21 -7.36 -29.35
C TYR A 147 -41.72 -7.89 -28.01
N LEU A 148 -41.71 -7.04 -26.96
CA LEU A 148 -42.23 -7.42 -25.64
C LEU A 148 -43.74 -7.72 -25.69
N HIS A 149 -44.49 -6.93 -26.43
CA HIS A 149 -45.91 -7.16 -26.63
C HIS A 149 -46.18 -8.47 -27.38
N THR A 150 -45.49 -8.71 -28.50
CA THR A 150 -45.58 -9.94 -29.26
C THR A 150 -45.23 -11.17 -28.42
N SER A 151 -44.13 -11.08 -27.63
CA SER A 151 -43.74 -12.14 -26.70
C SER A 151 -44.81 -12.42 -25.65
N SER A 152 -45.47 -11.39 -25.11
CA SER A 152 -46.54 -11.56 -24.14
C SER A 152 -47.77 -12.27 -24.73
N VAL A 153 -48.11 -12.02 -26.01
CA VAL A 153 -49.18 -12.71 -26.74
C VAL A 153 -48.85 -14.18 -26.91
N TYR A 154 -47.63 -14.53 -27.32
CA TYR A 154 -47.20 -15.94 -27.44
C TYR A 154 -47.31 -16.68 -26.11
N VAL A 155 -46.86 -16.08 -25.02
CA VAL A 155 -46.94 -16.69 -23.68
C VAL A 155 -48.40 -16.89 -23.26
N ALA A 156 -49.29 -15.92 -23.52
CA ALA A 156 -50.71 -16.01 -23.22
C ALA A 156 -51.41 -17.13 -23.99
N VAL A 157 -51.16 -17.26 -25.28
CA VAL A 157 -51.67 -18.35 -26.13
C VAL A 157 -51.21 -19.71 -25.63
N PHE A 158 -49.94 -19.82 -25.23
CA PHE A 158 -49.38 -21.05 -24.64
C PHE A 158 -50.08 -21.44 -23.33
N ILE A 159 -50.35 -20.48 -22.45
CA ILE A 159 -51.07 -20.74 -21.19
C ILE A 159 -52.51 -21.18 -21.44
N GLU A 160 -53.21 -20.55 -22.38
CA GLU A 160 -54.63 -20.86 -22.70
C GLU A 160 -54.83 -22.16 -23.46
N ASN A 161 -53.75 -22.87 -23.82
CA ASN A 161 -53.75 -24.13 -24.54
C ASN A 161 -54.50 -24.07 -25.91
N LYS A 162 -54.55 -22.87 -26.50
CA LYS A 162 -55.07 -22.68 -27.84
C LYS A 162 -54.01 -23.18 -28.81
N GLY A 163 -54.35 -24.20 -29.59
CA GLY A 163 -53.38 -24.86 -30.52
C GLY A 163 -52.64 -23.84 -31.38
N PHE A 164 -51.35 -24.06 -31.61
CA PHE A 164 -50.48 -23.25 -32.46
C PHE A 164 -50.87 -23.41 -33.95
N ASN A 165 -52.08 -23.06 -34.31
CA ASN A 165 -52.39 -22.74 -35.69
C ASN A 165 -51.98 -21.29 -35.89
N PHE A 166 -50.89 -21.03 -36.60
CA PHE A 166 -50.43 -19.70 -36.99
C PHE A 166 -51.38 -19.08 -38.04
N PRO A 167 -52.50 -18.42 -37.64
CA PRO A 167 -53.22 -17.53 -38.51
C PRO A 167 -53.06 -16.13 -38.01
N ASP A 168 -53.02 -15.22 -38.89
CA ASP A 168 -53.08 -13.75 -38.80
C ASP A 168 -52.93 -13.15 -37.40
N LYS A 169 -51.81 -12.43 -37.21
CA LYS A 169 -51.42 -11.74 -35.96
C LYS A 169 -52.55 -10.94 -35.30
N GLU A 170 -53.49 -10.46 -36.08
CA GLU A 170 -54.60 -9.62 -35.63
C GLU A 170 -55.71 -10.40 -34.87
N LYS A 171 -56.05 -11.62 -35.27
CA LYS A 171 -57.06 -12.46 -34.59
C LYS A 171 -56.58 -13.00 -33.22
N ILE A 172 -55.32 -13.33 -33.11
CA ILE A 172 -54.72 -13.84 -31.86
C ILE A 172 -54.71 -12.75 -30.78
N ALA A 173 -54.41 -11.50 -31.14
CA ALA A 173 -54.38 -10.36 -30.22
C ALA A 173 -55.73 -10.01 -29.58
N VAL A 174 -56.83 -10.18 -30.33
CA VAL A 174 -58.19 -9.87 -29.83
C VAL A 174 -58.70 -10.95 -28.86
N GLU A 175 -58.36 -12.22 -29.10
CA GLU A 175 -58.88 -13.34 -28.29
C GLU A 175 -58.13 -13.59 -26.98
N SER A 176 -56.84 -13.18 -26.89
CA SER A 176 -56.00 -13.34 -25.70
C SER A 176 -55.79 -12.02 -24.91
N GLY A 177 -56.55 -10.99 -25.20
CA GLY A 177 -56.31 -9.59 -24.78
C GLY A 177 -56.08 -9.39 -23.29
N VAL A 178 -56.82 -10.06 -22.42
CA VAL A 178 -56.63 -9.92 -20.98
C VAL A 178 -55.38 -10.60 -20.49
N SER A 179 -55.19 -11.87 -20.87
CA SER A 179 -53.99 -12.65 -20.44
C SER A 179 -52.69 -12.08 -20.99
N SER A 180 -52.68 -11.60 -22.23
CA SER A 180 -51.49 -10.99 -22.85
C SER A 180 -51.13 -9.66 -22.19
N SER A 181 -52.13 -8.84 -21.86
CA SER A 181 -51.91 -7.55 -21.14
C SER A 181 -51.30 -7.78 -19.75
N PHE A 182 -51.73 -8.82 -19.03
CA PHE A 182 -51.15 -9.18 -17.74
C PHE A 182 -49.74 -9.68 -17.85
N ILE A 183 -49.42 -10.57 -18.80
CA ILE A 183 -48.01 -11.04 -19.01
C ILE A 183 -47.13 -9.88 -19.41
N PHE A 184 -47.60 -8.97 -20.27
CA PHE A 184 -46.87 -7.77 -20.64
C PHE A 184 -46.56 -6.91 -19.40
N SER A 185 -47.58 -6.69 -18.54
CA SER A 185 -47.41 -5.93 -17.29
C SER A 185 -46.41 -6.59 -16.34
N ILE A 186 -46.38 -7.91 -16.21
CA ILE A 186 -45.41 -8.66 -15.42
C ILE A 186 -44.02 -8.46 -15.96
N ILE A 187 -43.81 -8.61 -17.28
CA ILE A 187 -42.51 -8.45 -17.93
C ILE A 187 -41.96 -7.06 -17.66
N VAL A 188 -42.73 -6.03 -17.95
CA VAL A 188 -42.30 -4.62 -17.80
C VAL A 188 -42.06 -4.26 -16.34
N SER A 189 -42.95 -4.68 -15.44
CA SER A 189 -42.80 -4.39 -14.00
C SER A 189 -41.58 -5.10 -13.41
N CYS A 190 -41.37 -6.38 -13.70
CA CYS A 190 -40.22 -7.13 -13.22
C CYS A 190 -38.89 -6.59 -13.76
N LEU A 191 -38.85 -6.20 -15.03
CA LEU A 191 -37.68 -5.61 -15.67
C LEU A 191 -37.30 -4.26 -15.00
N ILE A 192 -38.28 -3.36 -14.86
CA ILE A 192 -38.04 -2.03 -14.27
C ILE A 192 -37.69 -2.15 -12.78
N LEU A 193 -38.46 -2.91 -12.00
CA LEU A 193 -38.21 -3.06 -10.57
C LEU A 193 -36.87 -3.71 -10.29
N SER A 194 -36.52 -4.76 -11.03
CA SER A 194 -35.24 -5.42 -10.88
C SER A 194 -34.08 -4.50 -11.29
N CYS A 195 -34.23 -3.75 -12.38
CA CYS A 195 -33.23 -2.78 -12.83
C CYS A 195 -32.99 -1.71 -11.76
N LEU A 196 -34.04 -1.06 -11.27
CA LEU A 196 -33.96 -0.04 -10.22
C LEU A 196 -33.38 -0.60 -8.93
N PHE A 197 -33.83 -1.79 -8.54
CA PHE A 197 -33.39 -2.44 -7.31
C PHE A 197 -31.88 -2.75 -7.36
N VAL A 198 -31.44 -3.47 -8.40
CA VAL A 198 -30.02 -3.84 -8.55
C VAL A 198 -29.15 -2.60 -8.76
N TYR A 199 -29.65 -1.58 -9.47
CA TYR A 199 -28.96 -0.28 -9.59
C TYR A 199 -28.71 0.36 -8.23
N LEU A 200 -29.75 0.49 -7.39
CA LEU A 200 -29.63 1.09 -6.06
C LEU A 200 -28.72 0.27 -5.15
N GLU A 201 -28.89 -1.04 -5.15
CA GLU A 201 -28.10 -1.98 -4.37
C GLU A 201 -26.62 -1.91 -4.74
N THR A 202 -26.31 -2.00 -6.04
CA THR A 202 -24.94 -1.94 -6.56
C THR A 202 -24.29 -0.60 -6.21
N ARG A 203 -25.00 0.49 -6.45
CA ARG A 203 -24.49 1.84 -6.17
C ARG A 203 -24.24 2.05 -4.67
N THR A 204 -25.13 1.60 -3.81
CA THR A 204 -25.00 1.77 -2.36
C THR A 204 -23.90 0.89 -1.79
N ARG A 205 -23.87 -0.40 -2.11
CA ARG A 205 -22.88 -1.35 -1.58
C ARG A 205 -21.48 -1.06 -2.07
N LEU A 206 -21.30 -0.84 -3.38
CA LEU A 206 -19.98 -0.53 -3.92
C LEU A 206 -19.45 0.79 -3.37
N THR A 207 -20.29 1.83 -3.27
CA THR A 207 -19.86 3.10 -2.67
C THR A 207 -19.43 2.93 -1.21
N LEU A 208 -20.19 2.18 -0.40
CA LEU A 208 -19.85 1.92 0.99
C LEU A 208 -18.59 1.04 1.13
N MET A 209 -18.43 0.08 0.25
CA MET A 209 -17.25 -0.79 0.22
C MET A 209 -15.99 0.01 -0.15
N PHE A 210 -16.07 0.89 -1.14
CA PHE A 210 -14.96 1.77 -1.52
C PHE A 210 -14.63 2.80 -0.43
N LEU A 211 -15.62 3.43 0.18
CA LEU A 211 -15.40 4.33 1.31
C LEU A 211 -14.78 3.61 2.51
N GLY A 212 -15.21 2.37 2.78
CA GLY A 212 -14.63 1.54 3.83
C GLY A 212 -13.18 1.16 3.53
N MET A 213 -12.86 0.78 2.29
CA MET A 213 -11.49 0.50 1.85
C MET A 213 -10.61 1.75 1.88
N GLU A 214 -11.12 2.91 1.45
CA GLU A 214 -10.40 4.18 1.49
C GLU A 214 -10.10 4.59 2.93
N ALA A 215 -11.04 4.42 3.86
CA ALA A 215 -10.82 4.69 5.28
C ALA A 215 -9.74 3.77 5.87
N VAL A 216 -9.78 2.47 5.58
CA VAL A 216 -8.79 1.50 6.04
C VAL A 216 -7.40 1.79 5.44
N ASN A 217 -7.33 2.14 4.16
CA ASN A 217 -6.07 2.47 3.50
C ASN A 217 -5.49 3.78 4.01
N ASN A 218 -6.31 4.80 4.28
CA ASN A 218 -5.85 6.06 4.88
C ASN A 218 -5.30 5.83 6.29
N ASP A 219 -5.93 4.98 7.09
CA ASP A 219 -5.40 4.64 8.42
C ASP A 219 -4.08 3.86 8.31
N ALA A 220 -3.99 2.85 7.46
CA ALA A 220 -2.75 2.12 7.21
C ALA A 220 -1.62 3.05 6.71
N SER A 221 -1.93 3.97 5.78
CA SER A 221 -0.96 4.92 5.24
C SER A 221 -0.43 5.91 6.28
N ILE A 222 -1.21 6.26 7.30
CA ILE A 222 -0.76 7.13 8.41
C ILE A 222 0.33 6.43 9.22
N PHE A 223 0.16 5.14 9.54
CA PHE A 223 1.16 4.37 10.28
C PHE A 223 2.43 4.12 9.47
N GLU A 224 2.28 3.77 8.18
CA GLU A 224 3.41 3.58 7.27
C GLU A 224 4.18 4.90 7.07
N THR A 225 3.48 6.01 6.90
CA THR A 225 4.10 7.34 6.79
C THR A 225 4.83 7.71 8.06
N ALA A 226 4.25 7.44 9.24
CA ALA A 226 4.89 7.69 10.51
C ALA A 226 6.12 6.80 10.73
N LEU A 227 6.05 5.54 10.29
CA LEU A 227 7.14 4.58 10.38
C LEU A 227 8.28 4.90 9.40
N SER A 228 7.98 5.32 8.17
CA SER A 228 8.98 5.63 7.13
C SER A 228 9.77 6.92 7.43
N ARG A 229 9.25 7.82 8.27
CA ARG A 229 9.96 9.04 8.66
C ARG A 229 11.06 8.74 9.67
N PRO A 230 12.27 9.33 9.53
CA PRO A 230 13.34 9.22 10.51
C PRO A 230 12.89 9.62 11.91
N LEU A 231 13.42 8.95 12.93
CA LEU A 231 13.26 9.36 14.34
C LEU A 231 14.19 10.50 14.69
N ALA A 232 15.44 10.43 14.23
CA ALA A 232 16.47 11.39 14.54
C ALA A 232 17.24 11.75 13.27
N VAL A 233 17.72 12.99 13.24
CA VAL A 233 18.53 13.53 12.15
C VAL A 233 19.84 14.03 12.72
N GLU A 234 20.94 13.82 11.98
CA GLU A 234 22.24 14.39 12.35
C GLU A 234 22.21 15.91 12.28
N ASP A 235 22.72 16.57 13.31
CA ASP A 235 22.94 18.02 13.28
C ASP A 235 23.95 18.35 12.18
N LYS A 236 23.58 19.28 11.29
CA LYS A 236 24.36 19.64 10.08
C LYS A 236 25.70 20.33 10.34
N LYS A 237 26.23 20.34 11.56
CA LYS A 237 27.54 20.85 11.87
C LYS A 237 28.47 19.73 12.37
N PRO A 238 29.06 18.92 11.48
CA PRO A 238 30.18 18.11 11.90
C PRO A 238 31.36 19.07 12.21
N VAL A 239 31.74 19.12 13.47
CA VAL A 239 32.90 19.91 13.92
C VAL A 239 34.18 19.25 13.36
N SER A 240 34.16 17.96 13.11
CA SER A 240 35.23 17.17 12.48
C SER A 240 34.63 15.98 11.71
N GLN A 241 35.32 15.52 10.66
CA GLN A 241 34.94 14.29 9.93
C GLN A 241 35.12 13.00 10.75
N THR A 242 35.76 13.11 11.90
CA THR A 242 36.05 12.02 12.84
C THR A 242 35.11 11.99 14.03
N ASP A 243 34.42 13.09 14.33
CA ASP A 243 33.50 13.13 15.45
C ASP A 243 32.13 12.55 15.08
N LEU A 244 31.57 11.78 15.99
CA LEU A 244 30.19 11.30 15.88
C LEU A 244 29.24 12.49 15.90
N ALA A 245 28.46 12.69 14.86
CA ALA A 245 27.53 13.80 14.78
C ALA A 245 26.41 13.62 15.81
N PRO A 246 26.10 14.67 16.64
CA PRO A 246 24.97 14.59 17.55
C PRO A 246 23.66 14.42 16.76
N THR A 247 22.76 13.62 17.29
CA THR A 247 21.46 13.35 16.68
C THR A 247 20.36 14.06 17.47
N THR A 248 19.42 14.68 16.76
CA THR A 248 18.25 15.33 17.34
C THR A 248 16.97 14.67 16.83
N LEU A 249 15.96 14.57 17.71
CA LEU A 249 14.65 14.02 17.33
C LEU A 249 13.96 14.93 16.31
N VAL A 250 13.33 14.32 15.33
CA VAL A 250 12.53 15.01 14.31
C VAL A 250 11.26 15.58 14.95
N ARG A 251 10.85 16.77 14.52
CA ARG A 251 9.61 17.40 15.03
C ARG A 251 8.37 16.62 14.60
N LEU A 252 7.36 16.64 15.49
CA LEU A 252 6.03 16.08 15.22
C LEU A 252 5.37 16.75 14.02
N ASP A 253 4.77 15.94 13.17
CA ASP A 253 3.86 16.41 12.13
C ASP A 253 2.38 16.21 12.51
N ALA A 254 1.47 16.45 11.56
CA ALA A 254 0.04 16.30 11.78
C ALA A 254 -0.37 14.83 12.04
N ASN A 255 0.27 13.89 11.35
CA ASN A 255 0.00 12.46 11.49
C ASN A 255 0.51 11.93 12.84
N ASP A 256 1.72 12.34 13.24
CA ASP A 256 2.27 11.98 14.55
C ASP A 256 1.34 12.42 15.70
N LYS A 257 0.76 13.62 15.62
CA LYS A 257 -0.18 14.12 16.64
C LYS A 257 -1.40 13.24 16.79
N ILE A 258 -1.95 12.74 15.67
CA ILE A 258 -3.08 11.82 15.69
C ILE A 258 -2.68 10.51 16.38
N LEU A 259 -1.52 9.96 15.99
CA LEU A 259 -1.04 8.70 16.53
C LEU A 259 -0.68 8.79 18.02
N VAL A 260 -0.12 9.92 18.48
CA VAL A 260 0.23 10.12 19.90
C VAL A 260 -0.98 10.05 20.82
N ASP A 261 -2.15 10.48 20.36
CA ASP A 261 -3.38 10.46 21.14
C ASP A 261 -4.16 9.11 21.00
N MET A 262 -3.70 8.21 20.13
CA MET A 262 -4.33 6.92 19.93
C MET A 262 -3.94 5.92 21.04
N ALA A 263 -4.91 5.16 21.51
CA ALA A 263 -4.67 4.12 22.52
C ALA A 263 -4.00 2.88 21.89
N ARG A 264 -2.89 2.40 22.47
CA ARG A 264 -2.16 1.21 22.00
C ARG A 264 -3.04 -0.03 21.87
N SER A 265 -4.08 -0.19 22.70
CA SER A 265 -5.00 -1.32 22.65
C SER A 265 -5.80 -1.46 21.36
N LYS A 266 -5.83 -0.44 20.51
CA LYS A 266 -6.50 -0.45 19.20
C LYS A 266 -5.62 -0.95 18.06
N LEU A 267 -4.30 -1.09 18.30
CA LEU A 267 -3.32 -1.47 17.30
C LEU A 267 -3.18 -3.00 17.25
N GLN A 268 -3.23 -3.57 16.05
CA GLN A 268 -3.24 -5.02 15.85
C GLN A 268 -2.02 -5.52 15.08
N SER A 269 -1.56 -4.78 14.07
CA SER A 269 -0.42 -5.19 13.24
C SER A 269 0.91 -4.66 13.77
N PRO A 270 2.05 -5.36 13.52
CA PRO A 270 3.38 -4.87 13.87
C PRO A 270 3.70 -3.50 13.28
N THR A 271 3.26 -3.23 12.05
CA THR A 271 3.45 -1.95 11.35
C THR A 271 2.68 -0.82 12.03
N GLU A 272 1.42 -1.05 12.46
CA GLU A 272 0.65 -0.08 13.24
C GLU A 272 1.33 0.24 14.57
N ILE A 273 1.76 -0.80 15.29
CA ILE A 273 2.46 -0.66 16.57
C ILE A 273 3.76 0.13 16.39
N ALA A 274 4.53 -0.16 15.33
CA ALA A 274 5.78 0.51 15.04
C ALA A 274 5.59 1.98 14.60
N GLY A 275 4.59 2.26 13.76
CA GLY A 275 4.24 3.63 13.36
C GLY A 275 3.79 4.48 14.54
N TRP A 276 2.95 3.93 15.40
CA TRP A 276 2.55 4.56 16.66
C TRP A 276 3.76 4.81 17.57
N ALA A 277 4.62 3.81 17.73
CA ALA A 277 5.83 3.91 18.54
C ALA A 277 6.77 5.02 18.05
N ALA A 278 6.95 5.12 16.73
CA ALA A 278 7.74 6.19 16.12
C ALA A 278 7.18 7.58 16.44
N ALA A 279 5.86 7.75 16.39
CA ALA A 279 5.19 8.99 16.78
C ALA A 279 5.38 9.30 18.29
N GLN A 280 5.25 8.30 19.18
CA GLN A 280 5.49 8.46 20.62
C GLN A 280 6.93 8.90 20.92
N LEU A 281 7.91 8.30 20.22
CA LEU A 281 9.32 8.67 20.37
C LEU A 281 9.59 10.12 19.94
N ARG A 282 9.05 10.53 18.78
CA ARG A 282 9.14 11.94 18.33
C ARG A 282 8.43 12.91 19.26
N ALA A 283 7.42 12.44 20.01
CA ALA A 283 6.74 13.20 21.07
C ALA A 283 7.53 13.25 22.40
N GLY A 284 8.69 12.60 22.48
CA GLY A 284 9.49 12.51 23.71
C GLY A 284 8.99 11.47 24.72
N ARG A 285 8.00 10.64 24.36
CA ARG A 285 7.50 9.56 25.22
C ARG A 285 8.35 8.29 25.05
N ASN A 286 9.63 8.39 25.40
CA ASN A 286 10.67 7.44 25.03
C ASN A 286 10.36 6.00 25.50
N HIS A 287 9.92 5.81 26.73
CA HIS A 287 9.69 4.47 27.28
C HIS A 287 8.54 3.73 26.56
N ALA A 288 7.42 4.42 26.32
CA ALA A 288 6.27 3.81 25.65
C ALA A 288 6.59 3.46 24.18
N GLY A 289 7.28 4.37 23.47
CA GLY A 289 7.69 4.14 22.08
C GLY A 289 8.70 3.02 21.93
N GLU A 290 9.74 2.97 22.81
CA GLU A 290 10.75 1.92 22.78
C GLU A 290 10.17 0.53 22.99
N MET A 291 9.37 0.36 24.07
CA MET A 291 8.73 -0.92 24.34
C MET A 291 7.84 -1.39 23.21
N ALA A 292 7.14 -0.45 22.57
CA ALA A 292 6.30 -0.79 21.42
C ALA A 292 7.12 -1.16 20.17
N LEU A 293 8.24 -0.48 19.90
CA LEU A 293 9.13 -0.88 18.79
C LEU A 293 9.75 -2.24 19.00
N ILE A 294 10.17 -2.55 20.23
CA ILE A 294 10.71 -3.89 20.57
C ILE A 294 9.64 -4.96 20.38
N ASP A 295 8.41 -4.68 20.82
CA ASP A 295 7.28 -5.59 20.64
C ASP A 295 6.95 -5.80 19.14
N ALA A 296 6.95 -4.73 18.36
CA ALA A 296 6.77 -4.82 16.91
C ALA A 296 7.88 -5.66 16.23
N ARG A 297 9.16 -5.47 16.62
CA ARG A 297 10.28 -6.27 16.12
C ARG A 297 10.14 -7.76 16.46
N ASN A 298 9.69 -8.08 17.68
CA ASN A 298 9.51 -9.47 18.09
C ASN A 298 8.41 -10.16 17.27
N ASN A 299 7.39 -9.43 16.83
CA ASN A 299 6.30 -9.95 16.03
C ASN A 299 6.63 -9.96 14.51
N ASP A 300 7.49 -9.05 14.04
CA ASP A 300 7.96 -8.98 12.65
C ASP A 300 9.45 -8.66 12.59
N PRO A 301 10.33 -9.66 12.82
CA PRO A 301 11.77 -9.47 12.93
C PRO A 301 12.48 -9.13 11.61
N PHE A 302 11.81 -9.31 10.46
CA PHE A 302 12.35 -9.06 9.14
C PHE A 302 11.88 -7.75 8.53
N ASN A 303 11.15 -6.93 9.25
CA ASN A 303 10.68 -5.64 8.80
C ASN A 303 11.81 -4.59 8.90
N VAL A 304 12.32 -4.19 7.75
CA VAL A 304 13.45 -3.27 7.65
C VAL A 304 13.13 -1.89 8.24
N GLU A 305 11.89 -1.39 8.07
CA GLU A 305 11.49 -0.11 8.65
C GLU A 305 11.58 -0.12 10.18
N ILE A 306 11.12 -1.20 10.81
CA ILE A 306 11.19 -1.38 12.27
C ILE A 306 12.66 -1.42 12.72
N LEU A 307 13.50 -2.16 12.01
CA LEU A 307 14.94 -2.24 12.28
C LEU A 307 15.61 -0.86 12.19
N LEU A 308 15.30 -0.09 11.14
CA LEU A 308 15.86 1.25 10.98
C LEU A 308 15.44 2.19 12.13
N ARG A 309 14.16 2.15 12.54
CA ARG A 309 13.69 2.99 13.67
C ARG A 309 14.33 2.58 14.99
N LEU A 310 14.52 1.28 15.23
CA LEU A 310 15.26 0.79 16.40
C LEU A 310 16.72 1.23 16.38
N ALA A 311 17.38 1.10 15.24
CA ALA A 311 18.75 1.55 15.07
C ALA A 311 18.89 3.05 15.36
N GLU A 312 18.01 3.89 14.80
CA GLU A 312 18.01 5.34 15.07
C GLU A 312 17.78 5.68 16.57
N LEU A 313 16.87 4.93 17.22
CA LEU A 313 16.63 5.09 18.65
C LEU A 313 17.85 4.72 19.49
N LYS A 314 18.49 3.59 19.20
CA LYS A 314 19.70 3.12 19.89
C LYS A 314 20.83 4.14 19.72
N ARG A 315 21.03 4.63 18.49
CA ARG A 315 22.01 5.68 18.19
C ARG A 315 21.73 6.96 18.98
N TYR A 316 20.46 7.41 19.02
CA TYR A 316 20.05 8.58 19.81
C TYR A 316 20.33 8.40 21.31
N LYS A 317 20.20 7.19 21.82
CA LYS A 317 20.50 6.83 23.22
C LYS A 317 22.00 6.62 23.52
N GLY A 318 22.84 6.59 22.50
CA GLY A 318 24.26 6.30 22.63
C GLY A 318 24.61 4.81 22.71
N ASP A 319 23.66 3.91 22.43
CA ASP A 319 23.91 2.47 22.28
C ASP A 319 24.49 2.18 20.88
N GLN A 320 25.79 2.41 20.74
CA GLN A 320 26.51 2.26 19.48
C GLN A 320 26.53 0.82 18.99
N GLU A 321 26.71 -0.13 19.89
CA GLU A 321 26.76 -1.56 19.50
C GLU A 321 25.42 -2.02 18.97
N GLY A 322 24.33 -1.74 19.69
CA GLY A 322 23.00 -2.09 19.26
C GLY A 322 22.57 -1.39 17.95
N PHE A 323 23.02 -0.14 17.73
CA PHE A 323 22.82 0.56 16.46
C PHE A 323 23.48 -0.17 15.30
N VAL A 324 24.77 -0.53 15.46
CA VAL A 324 25.54 -1.22 14.43
C VAL A 324 24.92 -2.58 14.10
N ASP A 325 24.45 -3.31 15.10
CA ASP A 325 23.83 -4.64 14.92
C ASP A 325 22.50 -4.56 14.15
N ASP A 326 21.61 -3.64 14.50
CA ASP A 326 20.35 -3.46 13.78
C ASP A 326 20.57 -3.03 12.31
N ILE A 327 21.61 -2.21 12.04
CA ILE A 327 21.97 -1.84 10.67
C ILE A 327 22.57 -3.02 9.90
N LEU A 328 23.37 -3.87 10.54
CA LEU A 328 23.86 -5.10 9.90
C LEU A 328 22.71 -6.04 9.52
N ASP A 329 21.71 -6.18 10.39
CA ASP A 329 20.51 -6.96 10.08
C ASP A 329 19.72 -6.35 8.91
N ALA A 330 19.54 -5.02 8.91
CA ALA A 330 18.88 -4.32 7.80
C ALA A 330 19.65 -4.46 6.47
N LEU A 331 20.99 -4.40 6.49
CA LEU A 331 21.85 -4.61 5.31
C LEU A 331 21.76 -6.04 4.75
N ARG A 332 21.57 -7.05 5.60
CA ARG A 332 21.36 -8.44 5.15
C ARG A 332 20.04 -8.60 4.41
N LEU A 333 18.99 -7.89 4.85
CA LEU A 333 17.65 -7.96 4.27
C LEU A 333 17.56 -7.15 2.97
N GLU A 334 17.97 -5.88 3.02
CA GLU A 334 17.84 -4.95 1.89
C GLU A 334 19.14 -4.16 1.62
N PRO A 335 20.18 -4.79 1.06
CA PRO A 335 21.51 -4.19 0.93
C PRO A 335 21.58 -3.01 -0.06
N ARG A 336 20.59 -2.83 -0.93
CA ARG A 336 20.54 -1.76 -1.95
C ARG A 336 19.60 -0.63 -1.61
N ARG A 337 18.91 -0.69 -0.50
CA ARG A 337 17.96 0.32 -0.08
C ARG A 337 18.69 1.58 0.37
N LYS A 338 18.30 2.73 -0.17
CA LYS A 338 19.01 4.01 -0.03
C LYS A 338 19.15 4.49 1.43
N ASP A 339 18.10 4.36 2.24
CA ASP A 339 18.09 4.76 3.65
C ASP A 339 18.94 3.80 4.51
N VAL A 340 18.85 2.48 4.27
CA VAL A 340 19.73 1.48 4.89
C VAL A 340 21.20 1.82 4.62
N MET A 341 21.54 2.13 3.37
CA MET A 341 22.90 2.49 2.97
C MET A 341 23.37 3.80 3.59
N THR A 342 22.46 4.76 3.78
CA THR A 342 22.80 6.03 4.44
C THR A 342 23.14 5.80 5.91
N LEU A 343 22.36 5.01 6.63
CA LEU A 343 22.64 4.66 8.02
C LEU A 343 23.84 3.73 8.16
N ALA A 344 24.06 2.83 7.18
CA ALA A 344 25.24 1.96 7.16
C ALA A 344 26.57 2.74 7.07
N ARG A 345 26.59 3.90 6.40
CA ARG A 345 27.78 4.77 6.39
C ARG A 345 28.09 5.35 7.77
N ALA A 346 27.06 5.68 8.54
CA ALA A 346 27.23 6.11 9.92
C ALA A 346 27.67 4.91 10.80
N ALA A 347 27.00 3.78 10.67
CA ALA A 347 27.34 2.56 11.40
C ALA A 347 28.79 2.08 11.13
N LEU A 348 29.28 2.25 9.90
CA LEU A 348 30.68 1.96 9.57
C LEU A 348 31.68 2.81 10.40
N LEU A 349 31.38 4.08 10.64
CA LEU A 349 32.20 4.92 11.49
C LEU A 349 32.10 4.49 12.96
N GLU A 350 30.87 4.29 13.45
CA GLU A 350 30.64 3.93 14.86
C GLU A 350 31.22 2.56 15.20
N ALA A 351 31.20 1.60 14.25
CA ALA A 351 31.78 0.29 14.43
C ALA A 351 33.31 0.34 14.68
N LEU A 352 34.03 1.32 14.13
CA LEU A 352 35.47 1.50 14.37
C LEU A 352 35.78 1.89 15.84
N TYR A 353 34.83 2.44 16.57
CA TYR A 353 34.97 2.80 17.99
C TYR A 353 34.48 1.71 18.95
N LEU A 354 33.94 0.60 18.44
CA LEU A 354 33.59 -0.54 19.27
C LEU A 354 34.83 -1.35 19.68
N PRO A 355 34.79 -2.05 20.82
CA PRO A 355 35.90 -2.87 21.27
C PRO A 355 36.28 -3.98 20.27
N PRO A 356 37.60 -4.25 20.05
CA PRO A 356 38.02 -5.38 19.26
C PRO A 356 37.70 -6.71 19.96
N PRO A 357 37.45 -7.81 19.22
CA PRO A 357 37.49 -7.92 17.77
C PRO A 357 36.19 -7.49 17.07
N ALA A 358 35.07 -7.38 17.81
CA ALA A 358 33.74 -7.13 17.26
C ALA A 358 33.70 -5.84 16.41
N GLY A 359 34.37 -4.77 16.84
CA GLY A 359 34.36 -3.49 16.15
C GLY A 359 34.86 -3.58 14.71
N PHE A 360 36.08 -4.03 14.52
CA PHE A 360 36.66 -4.11 13.18
C PHE A 360 35.98 -5.19 12.30
N GLU A 361 35.47 -6.27 12.88
CA GLU A 361 34.76 -7.31 12.11
C GLU A 361 33.41 -6.77 11.57
N LYS A 362 32.65 -6.08 12.41
CA LYS A 362 31.41 -5.41 12.00
C LYS A 362 31.70 -4.33 10.96
N ALA A 363 32.75 -3.52 11.15
CA ALA A 363 33.16 -2.46 10.22
C ALA A 363 33.54 -3.04 8.84
N ILE A 364 34.33 -4.12 8.80
CA ILE A 364 34.71 -4.80 7.54
C ILE A 364 33.46 -5.34 6.84
N THR A 365 32.51 -5.95 7.57
CA THR A 365 31.29 -6.49 7.01
C THR A 365 30.44 -5.39 6.37
N ILE A 366 30.26 -4.28 7.07
CA ILE A 366 29.52 -3.12 6.53
C ILE A 366 30.23 -2.54 5.31
N ALA A 367 31.56 -2.35 5.37
CA ALA A 367 32.32 -1.79 4.26
C ALA A 367 32.22 -2.66 3.00
N ASN A 368 32.28 -3.99 3.15
CA ASN A 368 32.11 -4.94 2.05
C ASN A 368 30.72 -4.87 1.43
N SER A 369 29.68 -4.78 2.25
CA SER A 369 28.31 -4.63 1.78
C SER A 369 28.12 -3.30 1.02
N LEU A 370 28.70 -2.23 1.51
CA LEU A 370 28.68 -0.92 0.84
C LEU A 370 29.50 -0.91 -0.46
N GLU A 371 30.55 -1.70 -0.58
CA GLU A 371 31.38 -1.78 -1.81
C GLU A 371 30.66 -2.48 -2.97
N SER A 372 29.72 -3.37 -2.68
CA SER A 372 28.97 -4.12 -3.69
C SER A 372 27.92 -3.29 -4.44
N ALA A 373 27.62 -2.08 -3.97
CA ALA A 373 26.58 -1.23 -4.56
C ALA A 373 27.18 -0.23 -5.58
N PRO A 374 26.53 0.00 -6.74
CA PRO A 374 27.13 0.73 -7.88
C PRO A 374 27.43 2.22 -7.63
N GLU A 375 26.84 2.83 -6.61
CA GLU A 375 27.06 4.25 -6.27
C GLU A 375 28.32 4.50 -5.42
N HIS A 376 29.14 3.48 -5.13
CA HIS A 376 30.06 3.47 -3.99
C HIS A 376 31.56 3.57 -4.31
N LYS A 377 31.91 4.28 -5.34
CA LYS A 377 33.29 4.81 -5.46
C LYS A 377 33.53 5.96 -4.47
N GLN A 378 33.10 5.81 -3.20
CA GLN A 378 33.32 6.86 -2.20
C GLN A 378 34.66 6.62 -1.48
N PRO A 379 35.60 7.55 -1.57
CA PRO A 379 36.90 7.40 -0.98
C PRO A 379 36.88 7.23 0.55
N LEU A 380 35.88 7.83 1.23
CA LEU A 380 35.71 7.73 2.66
C LEU A 380 35.36 6.31 3.15
N ILE A 381 34.58 5.53 2.35
CA ILE A 381 34.29 4.13 2.68
C ILE A 381 35.58 3.30 2.60
N GLN A 382 36.40 3.52 1.57
CA GLN A 382 37.66 2.81 1.43
C GLN A 382 38.68 3.18 2.54
N LEU A 383 38.66 4.45 2.97
CA LEU A 383 39.46 4.89 4.09
C LEU A 383 39.04 4.21 5.41
N ARG A 384 37.76 4.18 5.73
CA ARG A 384 37.25 3.49 6.92
C ARG A 384 37.47 1.97 6.87
N ARG A 385 37.41 1.37 5.67
CA ARG A 385 37.76 -0.02 5.47
C ARG A 385 39.25 -0.27 5.74
N ALA A 386 40.13 0.64 5.29
CA ALA A 386 41.55 0.55 5.59
C ALA A 386 41.83 0.63 7.09
N ALA A 387 41.13 1.55 7.79
CA ALA A 387 41.20 1.69 9.25
C ALA A 387 40.75 0.40 9.96
N ALA A 388 39.64 -0.21 9.55
CA ALA A 388 39.19 -1.48 10.12
C ALA A 388 40.20 -2.62 9.95
N PHE A 389 40.87 -2.72 8.79
CA PHE A 389 41.94 -3.69 8.59
C PHE A 389 43.21 -3.35 9.35
N GLY A 390 43.51 -2.05 9.58
CA GLY A 390 44.58 -1.61 10.45
C GLY A 390 44.36 -2.05 11.91
N GLN A 391 43.15 -1.85 12.45
CA GLN A 391 42.77 -2.36 13.77
C GLN A 391 42.90 -3.89 13.84
N LYS A 392 42.42 -4.60 12.81
CA LYS A 392 42.55 -6.07 12.71
C LYS A 392 43.99 -6.50 12.73
N PHE A 393 44.86 -5.85 11.96
CA PHE A 393 46.29 -6.14 11.95
C PHE A 393 46.93 -5.89 13.34
N LYS A 394 46.62 -4.75 13.96
CA LYS A 394 47.12 -4.40 15.31
C LYS A 394 46.71 -5.45 16.35
N TYR A 395 45.48 -5.98 16.26
CA TYR A 395 44.98 -7.01 17.15
C TYR A 395 45.68 -8.38 16.92
N LEU A 396 45.90 -8.77 15.66
CA LEU A 396 46.42 -10.08 15.30
C LEU A 396 47.96 -10.17 15.28
N LYS A 397 48.68 -9.05 15.21
CA LYS A 397 50.12 -8.98 15.04
C LYS A 397 50.91 -9.90 15.99
N ASN A 398 50.39 -10.11 17.18
CA ASN A 398 51.07 -10.91 18.21
C ASN A 398 50.59 -12.39 18.26
N ASN A 399 49.49 -12.75 17.59
CA ASN A 399 48.79 -14.02 17.78
C ASN A 399 48.74 -14.92 16.54
N THR A 400 48.51 -14.35 15.33
CA THR A 400 48.28 -15.16 14.10
C THR A 400 48.90 -14.46 12.89
N LEU A 401 50.16 -14.85 12.56
CA LEU A 401 50.94 -14.21 11.52
C LEU A 401 50.31 -14.27 10.11
N PRO A 402 49.70 -15.38 9.64
CA PRO A 402 49.10 -15.42 8.30
C PRO A 402 47.90 -14.50 8.16
N GLU A 403 47.03 -14.42 9.18
CA GLU A 403 45.84 -13.54 9.19
C GLU A 403 46.23 -12.07 9.31
N ALA A 404 47.28 -11.77 10.06
CA ALA A 404 47.82 -10.42 10.14
C ALA A 404 48.38 -9.96 8.78
N ILE A 405 49.09 -10.81 8.05
CA ILE A 405 49.58 -10.50 6.69
C ILE A 405 48.37 -10.19 5.76
N ALA A 406 47.34 -11.02 5.77
CA ALA A 406 46.15 -10.81 4.96
C ALA A 406 45.41 -9.51 5.32
N ALA A 407 45.37 -9.14 6.62
CA ALA A 407 44.80 -7.87 7.07
C ALA A 407 45.65 -6.68 6.57
N ARG A 408 47.00 -6.76 6.62
CA ARG A 408 47.89 -5.75 6.05
C ARG A 408 47.66 -5.55 4.55
N GLU A 409 47.61 -6.63 3.76
CA GLU A 409 47.38 -6.56 2.32
C GLU A 409 46.00 -5.91 2.01
N SER A 410 44.98 -6.27 2.77
CA SER A 410 43.64 -5.68 2.62
C SER A 410 43.60 -4.19 2.97
N ALA A 411 44.32 -3.77 4.01
CA ALA A 411 44.51 -2.37 4.37
C ALA A 411 45.23 -1.61 3.23
N LEU A 412 46.31 -2.15 2.73
CA LEU A 412 47.11 -1.56 1.64
C LEU A 412 46.28 -1.43 0.35
N ALA A 413 45.54 -2.47 -0.02
CA ALA A 413 44.62 -2.43 -1.16
C ALA A 413 43.56 -1.33 -1.02
N SER A 414 42.99 -1.16 0.20
CA SER A 414 42.01 -0.11 0.49
C SER A 414 42.63 1.28 0.40
N VAL A 415 43.82 1.49 0.96
CA VAL A 415 44.60 2.76 0.85
C VAL A 415 44.90 3.07 -0.62
N ARG A 416 45.33 2.08 -1.41
CA ARG A 416 45.56 2.27 -2.86
C ARG A 416 44.31 2.73 -3.59
N LYS A 417 43.13 2.21 -3.23
CA LYS A 417 41.84 2.66 -3.77
C LYS A 417 41.56 4.12 -3.38
N VAL A 418 41.82 4.53 -2.13
CA VAL A 418 41.65 5.92 -1.69
C VAL A 418 42.54 6.85 -2.54
N VAL A 419 43.82 6.54 -2.65
CA VAL A 419 44.78 7.35 -3.40
C VAL A 419 44.40 7.46 -4.87
N LYS A 420 43.94 6.36 -5.47
CA LYS A 420 43.47 6.32 -6.85
C LYS A 420 42.19 7.16 -7.09
N LEU A 421 41.26 7.14 -6.15
CA LEU A 421 40.00 7.89 -6.24
C LEU A 421 40.20 9.40 -5.99
N VAL A 422 41.16 9.75 -5.11
CA VAL A 422 41.42 11.13 -4.73
C VAL A 422 42.91 11.43 -4.91
N ARG A 423 43.26 11.89 -6.09
CA ARG A 423 44.66 12.22 -6.46
C ARG A 423 45.17 13.51 -5.82
N ASN A 424 44.29 14.45 -5.53
CA ASN A 424 44.65 15.74 -4.94
C ASN A 424 45.03 15.57 -3.44
N PRO A 425 46.26 15.86 -3.02
CA PRO A 425 46.67 15.81 -1.62
C PRO A 425 45.90 16.76 -0.69
N GLU A 426 45.39 17.86 -1.23
CA GLU A 426 44.65 18.87 -0.47
C GLU A 426 43.16 18.46 -0.17
N ASP A 427 42.69 17.36 -0.78
CA ASP A 427 41.37 16.85 -0.52
C ASP A 427 41.17 16.45 0.94
N PRO A 428 40.02 16.75 1.57
CA PRO A 428 39.74 16.42 2.97
C PRO A 428 39.96 14.94 3.33
N VAL A 429 39.65 14.02 2.42
CA VAL A 429 39.85 12.56 2.65
C VAL A 429 41.31 12.19 2.63
N ARG A 430 42.13 12.84 1.77
CA ARG A 430 43.58 12.63 1.75
C ARG A 430 44.25 13.17 3.01
N LYS A 431 43.82 14.35 3.46
CA LYS A 431 44.29 14.92 4.73
C LYS A 431 43.91 14.03 5.92
N LEU A 432 42.68 13.46 5.91
CA LEU A 432 42.27 12.51 6.94
C LEU A 432 43.07 11.22 6.90
N LEU A 433 43.34 10.67 5.72
CA LEU A 433 44.20 9.49 5.55
C LEU A 433 45.62 9.75 6.15
N LEU A 434 46.21 10.90 5.86
CA LEU A 434 47.50 11.28 6.42
C LEU A 434 47.48 11.38 7.94
N LYS A 435 46.43 11.98 8.52
CA LYS A 435 46.24 12.12 9.98
C LYS A 435 46.07 10.79 10.70
N ILE A 436 45.38 9.81 10.09
CA ILE A 436 45.21 8.47 10.66
C ILE A 436 46.48 7.62 10.53
N TYR A 437 47.30 7.91 9.53
CA TYR A 437 48.60 7.25 9.31
C TYR A 437 49.71 7.86 10.17
N ASP A 438 49.81 9.19 10.23
CA ASP A 438 50.78 9.93 10.99
C ASP A 438 50.09 10.89 12.01
N ILE A 439 50.03 10.43 13.26
CA ILE A 439 49.38 11.17 14.36
C ILE A 439 50.06 12.53 14.63
N SER A 440 51.31 12.67 14.29
CA SER A 440 52.07 13.92 14.47
C SER A 440 51.54 15.08 13.63
N GLN A 441 50.76 14.77 12.56
CA GLN A 441 50.09 15.77 11.69
C GLN A 441 48.79 16.36 12.29
N GLY A 442 48.58 16.23 13.57
CA GLY A 442 47.42 16.79 14.27
C GLY A 442 46.17 15.88 14.19
N GLY A 443 46.38 14.57 14.10
CA GLY A 443 45.36 13.55 14.21
C GLY A 443 44.81 13.41 15.64
N ASN A 444 43.60 12.83 15.76
CA ASN A 444 43.06 12.44 17.05
C ASN A 444 43.82 11.17 17.52
N PRO A 445 44.34 11.12 18.75
CA PRO A 445 45.04 9.92 19.27
C PRO A 445 44.18 8.64 19.29
N ARG A 446 42.85 8.80 19.23
CA ARG A 446 41.95 7.63 19.10
C ARG A 446 41.80 7.10 17.69
N ASP A 447 42.24 7.86 16.69
CA ASP A 447 42.14 7.51 15.26
C ASP A 447 43.54 7.07 14.74
N ASP A 448 44.22 6.21 15.48
CA ASP A 448 45.57 5.74 15.17
C ASP A 448 45.60 4.44 14.35
N ASP A 449 44.53 4.14 13.66
CA ASP A 449 44.25 2.84 13.04
C ASP A 449 45.30 2.41 12.01
N LEU A 450 45.86 3.36 11.27
CA LEU A 450 46.93 3.09 10.26
C LEU A 450 48.32 3.41 10.76
N SER A 451 48.50 3.96 11.97
CA SER A 451 49.80 4.28 12.54
C SER A 451 50.70 3.04 12.74
N VAL A 452 50.08 1.88 12.89
CA VAL A 452 50.78 0.56 12.95
C VAL A 452 51.63 0.26 11.71
N PHE A 453 51.35 0.93 10.60
CA PHE A 453 52.05 0.81 9.32
C PHE A 453 53.01 2.00 9.05
N TYR A 454 53.33 2.81 10.05
CA TYR A 454 54.14 4.03 9.87
C TYR A 454 55.55 3.72 9.29
N ASP A 455 56.16 2.62 9.72
CA ASP A 455 57.47 2.16 9.25
C ASP A 455 57.42 1.27 7.99
N ASP A 456 56.19 1.02 7.48
CA ASP A 456 56.00 0.17 6.31
C ASP A 456 56.28 0.94 5.01
N PRO A 457 57.29 0.52 4.19
CA PRO A 457 57.69 1.28 3.02
C PRO A 457 56.61 1.37 1.94
N GLU A 458 55.73 0.36 1.82
CA GLU A 458 54.65 0.39 0.82
C GLU A 458 53.55 1.38 1.19
N PHE A 459 53.19 1.49 2.47
CA PHE A 459 52.25 2.49 2.94
C PHE A 459 52.81 3.91 2.83
N LYS A 460 54.09 4.10 3.19
CA LYS A 460 54.80 5.36 3.06
C LYS A 460 54.80 5.87 1.62
N LYS A 461 55.15 4.99 0.69
CA LYS A 461 55.18 5.27 -0.75
C LYS A 461 53.84 5.74 -1.26
N LEU A 462 52.74 5.07 -0.87
CA LEU A 462 51.36 5.42 -1.30
C LEU A 462 50.84 6.69 -0.66
N ILE A 463 51.06 6.87 0.65
CA ILE A 463 50.40 7.92 1.43
C ILE A 463 51.20 9.23 1.37
N VAL A 464 52.51 9.16 1.53
CA VAL A 464 53.41 10.32 1.61
C VAL A 464 53.92 10.70 0.22
N ASP A 465 54.49 9.75 -0.53
CA ASP A 465 55.11 10.01 -1.82
C ASP A 465 54.07 10.07 -2.97
N ASN A 466 52.82 9.68 -2.71
CA ASN A 466 51.71 9.66 -3.67
C ASN A 466 52.02 8.81 -4.92
N ASP A 467 52.89 7.79 -4.78
CA ASP A 467 53.32 6.91 -5.87
C ASP A 467 52.45 5.64 -5.90
N LEU A 468 51.68 5.50 -6.95
CA LEU A 468 50.79 4.35 -7.18
C LEU A 468 51.51 3.10 -7.66
N GLY A 469 52.80 3.21 -8.05
CA GLY A 469 53.57 2.08 -8.57
C GLY A 469 53.03 1.50 -9.86
N GLU A 470 52.60 2.38 -10.81
CA GLU A 470 52.18 1.97 -12.17
C GLU A 470 53.29 1.30 -12.96
#